data_682eac05bc381a93e33b71b36ad39396
#
_entry.id   682eac05bc381a93e33b71b36ad39396
#
_cell.length_a   1.000
_cell.length_b   1.000
_cell.length_c   1.000
_cell.angle_alpha   90.00
_cell.angle_beta   90.00
_cell.angle_gamma   90.00
#
_symmetry.space_group_name_H-M   'P 1'
#
loop_
_entity.id
_entity.type
_entity.pdbx_description
1 polymer ?
#
loop_
_entity_poly.entity_id
_entity_poly.type
_entity_poly.pdbx_seq_one_letter_code
_entity_poly.pdbx_strand_id
1 'polypeptide(L)'
;MIKVLFFAQVRELVGTDSLELPNNHPTVAGLRHALIEKGERWGVALEEGKLLVAVNQSFVHAEHPLNDGDEVAFFPPVTGG
;
A
#
# COMPACT_ATOMS: atom_id res chain seq x y z
N MET A 1 4.87 9.59 -11.33
CA MET A 1 5.31 8.56 -10.37
C MET A 1 4.45 8.58 -9.12
N ILE A 2 4.25 7.43 -8.53
CA ILE A 2 3.59 7.31 -7.24
C ILE A 2 4.65 6.87 -6.24
N LYS A 3 4.66 7.50 -5.07
CA LYS A 3 5.54 7.09 -3.98
C LYS A 3 4.73 6.18 -3.05
N VAL A 4 5.26 4.99 -2.76
CA VAL A 4 4.61 4.03 -1.86
C VAL A 4 5.45 3.87 -0.61
N LEU A 5 4.83 4.03 0.54
CA LEU A 5 5.49 3.90 1.84
C LEU A 5 4.94 2.69 2.60
N PHE A 6 5.82 2.01 3.31
CA PHE A 6 5.45 0.86 4.12
C PHE A 6 5.84 1.10 5.56
N PHE A 7 4.94 0.80 6.49
CA PHE A 7 5.15 1.06 7.91
C PHE A 7 5.03 -0.21 8.75
N ALA A 8 5.73 -0.20 9.88
CA ALA A 8 5.64 -1.24 10.90
C ALA A 8 5.83 -2.65 10.32
N GLN A 9 4.93 -3.57 10.62
CA GLN A 9 5.04 -4.96 10.15
C GLN A 9 5.01 -5.08 8.63
N VAL A 10 4.27 -4.20 7.96
CA VAL A 10 4.24 -4.21 6.49
C VAL A 10 5.65 -4.00 5.96
N ARG A 11 6.34 -2.99 6.48
CA ARG A 11 7.73 -2.70 6.09
C ARG A 11 8.65 -3.89 6.35
N GLU A 12 8.49 -4.54 7.50
CA GLU A 12 9.34 -5.67 7.86
C GLU A 12 9.13 -6.85 6.92
N LEU A 13 7.86 -7.10 6.55
CA LEU A 13 7.55 -8.21 5.66
C LEU A 13 8.02 -7.98 4.23
N VAL A 14 7.85 -6.77 3.70
CA VAL A 14 8.27 -6.51 2.32
C VAL A 14 9.76 -6.20 2.19
N GLY A 15 10.42 -5.85 3.29
CA GLY A 15 11.87 -5.64 3.30
C GLY A 15 12.33 -4.29 2.78
N THR A 16 11.41 -3.34 2.61
CA THR A 16 11.76 -1.98 2.19
C THR A 16 10.79 -0.99 2.82
N ASP A 17 11.22 0.24 3.01
CA ASP A 17 10.37 1.27 3.59
C ASP A 17 9.65 2.11 2.53
N SER A 18 10.10 2.09 1.29
CA SER A 18 9.46 2.86 0.23
C SER A 18 9.81 2.34 -1.16
N LEU A 19 8.93 2.68 -2.11
CA LEU A 19 9.13 2.42 -3.53
C LEU A 19 8.61 3.61 -4.31
N GLU A 20 9.14 3.79 -5.52
CA GLU A 20 8.57 4.72 -6.49
C GLU A 20 8.16 3.93 -7.71
N LEU A 21 6.94 4.14 -8.18
CA LEU A 21 6.36 3.38 -9.29
C LEU A 21 5.68 4.32 -10.28
N PRO A 22 5.66 3.96 -11.58
CA PRO A 22 4.82 4.70 -12.51
C PRO A 22 3.35 4.55 -12.14
N ASN A 23 2.55 5.58 -12.40
CA ASN A 23 1.13 5.53 -12.10
C ASN A 23 0.37 4.76 -13.19
N ASN A 24 0.43 3.44 -13.10
CA ASN A 24 -0.25 2.54 -14.03
C ASN A 24 -1.51 1.92 -13.43
N HIS A 25 -1.91 2.39 -12.26
CA HIS A 25 -3.02 1.79 -11.54
C HIS A 25 -4.06 2.85 -11.22
N PRO A 26 -5.34 2.66 -11.64
CA PRO A 26 -6.35 3.68 -11.42
C PRO A 26 -6.80 3.80 -9.97
N THR A 27 -6.61 2.75 -9.17
CA THR A 27 -7.07 2.74 -7.78
C THR A 27 -6.04 2.14 -6.84
N VAL A 28 -6.24 2.38 -5.55
CA VAL A 28 -5.43 1.75 -4.50
C VAL A 28 -5.47 0.24 -4.60
N ALA A 29 -6.66 -0.34 -4.86
CA ALA A 29 -6.80 -1.79 -5.00
C ALA A 29 -5.93 -2.33 -6.13
N GLY A 30 -5.91 -1.66 -7.27
CA GLY A 30 -5.08 -2.06 -8.40
C GLY A 30 -3.60 -2.03 -8.06
N LEU A 31 -3.17 -0.98 -7.37
CA LEU A 31 -1.77 -0.88 -6.92
C LEU A 31 -1.44 -2.02 -5.95
N ARG A 32 -2.31 -2.29 -4.99
CA ARG A 32 -2.10 -3.35 -4.00
C ARG A 32 -1.96 -4.71 -4.69
N HIS A 33 -2.84 -5.01 -5.64
CA HIS A 33 -2.77 -6.26 -6.40
C HIS A 33 -1.44 -6.41 -7.15
N ALA A 34 -0.97 -5.34 -7.76
CA ALA A 34 0.30 -5.38 -8.48
C ALA A 34 1.47 -5.63 -7.52
N LEU A 35 1.44 -5.05 -6.33
CA LEU A 35 2.48 -5.26 -5.34
C LEU A 35 2.48 -6.68 -4.78
N ILE A 36 1.31 -7.26 -4.58
CA ILE A 36 1.18 -8.64 -4.08
C ILE A 36 1.89 -9.63 -5.00
N GLU A 37 1.89 -9.37 -6.29
CA GLU A 37 2.54 -10.26 -7.27
C GLU A 37 4.06 -10.25 -7.19
N LYS A 38 4.66 -9.38 -6.39
CA LYS A 38 6.10 -9.34 -6.23
C LYS A 38 6.65 -10.54 -5.45
N GLY A 39 5.82 -11.21 -4.67
CA GLY A 39 6.26 -12.39 -3.92
C GLY A 39 5.34 -12.73 -2.75
N GLU A 40 5.61 -13.85 -2.10
CA GLU A 40 4.80 -14.33 -0.98
C GLU A 40 4.72 -13.35 0.18
N ARG A 41 5.85 -12.76 0.54
CA ARG A 41 5.88 -11.80 1.64
C ARG A 41 5.00 -10.59 1.36
N TRP A 42 4.99 -10.16 0.10
CA TRP A 42 4.14 -9.05 -0.33
C TRP A 42 2.67 -9.41 -0.19
N GLY A 43 2.31 -10.63 -0.54
CA GLY A 43 0.94 -11.10 -0.40
C GLY A 43 0.49 -11.14 1.05
N VAL A 44 1.35 -11.60 1.93
CA VAL A 44 1.04 -11.64 3.37
C VAL A 44 0.92 -10.23 3.95
N ALA A 45 1.87 -9.35 3.58
CA ALA A 45 1.92 -7.99 4.11
C ALA A 45 0.72 -7.15 3.68
N LEU A 46 0.26 -7.37 2.45
CA LEU A 46 -0.76 -6.51 1.84
C LEU A 46 -2.10 -7.23 1.69
N GLU A 47 -2.36 -8.20 2.53
CA GLU A 47 -3.58 -8.98 2.50
C GLU A 47 -4.81 -8.11 2.73
N GLU A 48 -5.83 -8.30 1.90
CA GLU A 48 -7.07 -7.54 1.98
C GLU A 48 -7.75 -7.76 3.33
N GLY A 49 -8.32 -6.69 3.88
CA GLY A 49 -9.00 -6.75 5.16
C GLY A 49 -8.08 -6.61 6.37
N LYS A 50 -6.77 -6.66 6.16
CA LYS A 50 -5.80 -6.55 7.23
C LYS A 50 -4.85 -5.37 7.05
N LEU A 51 -5.31 -4.37 6.33
CA LEU A 51 -4.43 -3.30 5.91
C LEU A 51 -5.16 -1.97 5.96
N LEU A 52 -4.49 -0.95 6.47
CA LEU A 52 -4.96 0.42 6.35
C LEU A 52 -4.14 1.10 5.28
N VAL A 53 -4.77 1.97 4.52
CA VAL A 53 -4.10 2.71 3.47
C VAL A 53 -4.43 4.19 3.57
N ALA A 54 -3.43 5.03 3.34
CA ALA A 54 -3.59 6.47 3.29
C ALA A 54 -3.04 6.98 1.96
N VAL A 55 -3.73 7.93 1.36
CA VAL A 55 -3.24 8.62 0.17
C VAL A 55 -3.09 10.08 0.54
N ASN A 56 -1.87 10.60 0.36
CA ASN A 56 -1.52 11.97 0.74
C ASN A 56 -1.91 12.27 2.20
N GLN A 57 -1.62 11.29 3.08
CA GLN A 57 -1.83 11.40 4.53
C GLN A 57 -3.29 11.38 4.99
N SER A 58 -4.21 10.94 4.11
CA SER A 58 -5.61 10.76 4.47
C SER A 58 -6.02 9.32 4.27
N PHE A 59 -6.61 8.70 5.28
CA PHE A 59 -7.08 7.32 5.15
C PHE A 59 -8.19 7.23 4.12
N VAL A 60 -8.12 6.22 3.28
CA VAL A 60 -9.03 6.04 2.14
C VAL A 60 -9.43 4.58 2.01
N HIS A 61 -10.44 4.34 1.19
CA HIS A 61 -10.88 3.00 0.83
C HIS A 61 -10.10 2.46 -0.38
N ALA A 62 -10.19 1.16 -0.59
CA ALA A 62 -9.47 0.48 -1.67
C ALA A 62 -9.82 1.00 -3.06
N GLU A 63 -11.02 1.52 -3.24
CA GLU A 63 -11.47 2.06 -4.52
C GLU A 63 -11.02 3.50 -4.78
N HIS A 64 -10.30 4.09 -3.84
CA HIS A 64 -9.84 5.47 -3.99
C HIS A 64 -8.98 5.62 -5.24
N PRO A 65 -9.25 6.61 -6.09
CA PRO A 65 -8.46 6.80 -7.31
C PRO A 65 -7.07 7.32 -7.00
N LEU A 66 -6.12 6.93 -7.85
CA LEU A 66 -4.73 7.38 -7.75
C LEU A 66 -4.39 8.30 -8.90
N ASN A 67 -3.67 9.37 -8.57
CA ASN A 67 -3.17 10.34 -9.55
C ASN A 67 -1.66 10.40 -9.49
N ASP A 68 -1.07 10.83 -10.58
CA ASP A 68 0.38 10.99 -10.63
C ASP A 68 0.82 11.98 -9.54
N GLY A 69 1.89 11.62 -8.85
CA GLY A 69 2.39 12.42 -7.75
C GLY A 69 1.84 12.06 -6.39
N ASP A 70 0.87 11.15 -6.32
CA ASP A 70 0.31 10.74 -5.03
C ASP A 70 1.32 9.94 -4.20
N GLU A 71 1.17 10.06 -2.88
CA GLU A 71 1.91 9.27 -1.91
C GLU A 71 0.93 8.29 -1.25
N VAL A 72 1.21 7.01 -1.37
CA VAL A 72 0.37 5.95 -0.83
C VAL A 72 1.10 5.26 0.31
N ALA A 73 0.49 5.19 1.47
CA ALA A 73 1.09 4.57 2.64
C ALA A 73 0.26 3.37 3.10
N PHE A 74 0.93 2.27 3.36
CA PHE A 74 0.30 1.05 3.85
C PHE A 74 0.70 0.80 5.30
N PHE A 75 -0.30 0.54 6.15
CA PHE A 75 -0.11 0.29 7.57
C PHE A 75 -0.77 -1.01 7.98
N PRO A 76 -0.23 -1.70 9.00
CA PRO A 76 -0.96 -2.81 9.58
C PRO A 76 -2.21 -2.28 10.30
N PRO A 77 -3.25 -3.11 10.45
CA PRO A 77 -4.44 -2.65 11.15
C PRO A 77 -4.13 -2.33 12.60
N VAL A 78 -4.77 -1.28 13.10
CA VAL A 78 -4.67 -0.95 14.52
C VAL A 78 -5.66 -1.84 15.24
N THR A 79 -5.15 -2.80 15.98
CA THR A 79 -6.00 -3.58 16.85
C THR A 79 -6.31 -2.70 18.06
N GLY A 80 -7.50 -2.23 18.14
CA GLY A 80 -7.95 -1.49 19.29
C GLY A 80 -7.81 -2.38 20.53
N GLY A 81 -6.76 -2.19 21.20
CA GLY A 81 -6.30 -2.99 22.31
C GLY A 81 -7.33 -3.31 23.33
#